data_df021b96f8458e5f9cd490532ab01ad7
#
_entry.id   df021b96f8458e5f9cd490532ab01ad7
#
_cell.length_a   1.000
_cell.length_b   1.000
_cell.length_c   1.000
_cell.angle_alpha   90.00
_cell.angle_beta   90.00
_cell.angle_gamma   90.00
#
_symmetry.space_group_name_H-M   'P 1'
#
loop_
_entity.id
_entity.type
_entity.pdbx_description
1 polymer ?
#
loop_
_entity_poly.entity_id
_entity_poly.type
_entity_poly.pdbx_seq_one_letter_code
_entity_poly.pdbx_strand_id
1 'polypeptide(L)'
;MRGFAISLIAFSLTQSVVLAGWLATFSQVATHVSDVFGGTVVDRHNRKGLIIANAVFGTLLWGTVFVLIALHAIAFPIFAIVTVAASAVNGLLANATNAMLRTIIPTREYPKAQSLNQGRDSVVSIAGSPLGGVLYAVAPWLPFAVASLMYAISGVSAAQLRVDEHVRDMVTTDRKSKRPDTASQAGCTSDAAVAPDADATAESAHTSFFEDFIEGWRWTLRRHTLLAICVIAALVNFGLNGVFAAVNLQLVSTHVDSVRLGFVNTVMGVGMLIGAVIAARVCERVHMGTGLVVLSVTSLLTLLPMLFSSDYLVILASSLVVGLPIPTINSLLMGFVFAKVPSEMQGRVESASGMLSMIPTLFCSALAGSLLPRIGFGATIGLFLAVLAVNVVIALLMPSIRSLPAADHWDDASL
;
A
#
# COMPACT_ATOMS: atom_id res chain seq x y z
N MET A 1 -2.83 11.71 6.99
CA MET A 1 -3.81 12.74 7.35
C MET A 1 -5.26 12.34 7.04
N ARG A 2 -5.65 12.13 5.77
CA ARG A 2 -7.06 11.93 5.36
C ARG A 2 -7.74 10.70 5.95
N GLY A 3 -7.12 9.53 5.90
CA GLY A 3 -7.74 8.27 6.37
C GLY A 3 -8.19 8.33 7.83
N PHE A 4 -7.46 9.03 8.64
CA PHE A 4 -7.77 9.31 10.02
C PHE A 4 -8.99 10.26 10.17
N ALA A 5 -8.97 11.40 9.45
CA ALA A 5 -10.05 12.38 9.51
C ALA A 5 -11.39 11.83 8.95
N ILE A 6 -11.33 10.92 7.96
CA ILE A 6 -12.51 10.24 7.41
C ILE A 6 -13.27 9.46 8.48
N SER A 7 -12.57 8.65 9.29
CA SER A 7 -13.20 7.86 10.35
C SER A 7 -13.83 8.75 11.42
N LEU A 8 -13.16 9.85 11.79
CA LEU A 8 -13.69 10.82 12.77
C LEU A 8 -14.95 11.51 12.27
N ILE A 9 -14.96 12.00 11.02
CA ILE A 9 -16.14 12.65 10.46
C ILE A 9 -17.28 11.67 10.24
N ALA A 10 -16.99 10.47 9.72
CA ALA A 10 -18.02 9.45 9.58
C ALA A 10 -18.70 9.15 10.92
N PHE A 11 -17.92 9.03 11.99
CA PHE A 11 -18.47 8.83 13.34
C PHE A 11 -19.21 10.05 13.85
N SER A 12 -18.68 11.28 13.68
CA SER A 12 -19.37 12.49 14.13
C SER A 12 -20.72 12.72 13.47
N LEU A 13 -20.87 12.33 12.19
CA LEU A 13 -22.10 12.46 11.42
C LEU A 13 -23.14 11.37 11.75
N THR A 14 -22.70 10.16 12.11
CA THR A 14 -23.59 9.00 12.23
C THR A 14 -23.73 8.46 13.65
N GLN A 15 -22.79 8.82 14.54
CA GLN A 15 -22.61 8.22 15.87
C GLN A 15 -22.50 6.68 15.81
N SER A 16 -22.10 6.13 14.64
CA SER A 16 -22.04 4.70 14.38
C SER A 16 -20.63 4.27 13.96
N VAL A 17 -20.02 3.46 14.83
CA VAL A 17 -18.73 2.80 14.56
C VAL A 17 -18.82 1.85 13.36
N VAL A 18 -19.99 1.22 13.19
CA VAL A 18 -20.28 0.30 12.08
C VAL A 18 -20.16 1.03 10.74
N LEU A 19 -20.85 2.17 10.60
CA LEU A 19 -20.81 2.95 9.36
C LEU A 19 -19.43 3.53 9.09
N ALA A 20 -18.70 3.98 10.11
CA ALA A 20 -17.33 4.43 9.96
C ALA A 20 -16.40 3.31 9.47
N GLY A 21 -16.52 2.10 10.03
CA GLY A 21 -15.76 0.92 9.62
C GLY A 21 -16.06 0.48 8.17
N TRP A 22 -17.34 0.46 7.79
CA TRP A 22 -17.75 0.13 6.42
C TRP A 22 -17.28 1.19 5.41
N LEU A 23 -17.35 2.48 5.73
CA LEU A 23 -16.84 3.54 4.87
C LEU A 23 -15.32 3.39 4.65
N ALA A 24 -14.56 3.09 5.70
CA ALA A 24 -13.13 2.82 5.58
C ALA A 24 -12.86 1.62 4.66
N THR A 25 -13.64 0.55 4.80
CA THR A 25 -13.55 -0.65 3.95
C THR A 25 -13.87 -0.34 2.50
N PHE A 26 -14.98 0.32 2.20
CA PHE A 26 -15.35 0.69 0.82
C PHE A 26 -14.30 1.60 0.19
N SER A 27 -13.72 2.53 0.96
CA SER A 27 -12.66 3.40 0.48
C SER A 27 -11.38 2.62 0.14
N GLN A 28 -10.99 1.64 0.95
CA GLN A 28 -9.84 0.79 0.67
C GLN A 28 -10.10 -0.12 -0.54
N VAL A 29 -11.26 -0.77 -0.60
CA VAL A 29 -11.66 -1.60 -1.75
C VAL A 29 -11.64 -0.78 -3.03
N ALA A 30 -12.24 0.42 -3.02
CA ALA A 30 -12.24 1.32 -4.16
C ALA A 30 -10.82 1.69 -4.60
N THR A 31 -9.92 1.99 -3.66
CA THR A 31 -8.51 2.29 -3.98
C THR A 31 -7.84 1.10 -4.64
N HIS A 32 -7.88 -0.08 -4.03
CA HIS A 32 -7.15 -1.25 -4.52
C HIS A 32 -7.73 -1.82 -5.83
N VAL A 33 -9.06 -1.83 -5.97
CA VAL A 33 -9.70 -2.23 -7.23
C VAL A 33 -9.31 -1.29 -8.36
N SER A 34 -9.35 0.03 -8.10
CA SER A 34 -8.96 1.03 -9.10
C SER A 34 -7.47 0.99 -9.42
N ASP A 35 -6.61 0.66 -8.46
CA ASP A 35 -5.15 0.54 -8.64
C ASP A 35 -4.79 -0.57 -9.64
N VAL A 36 -5.51 -1.69 -9.62
CA VAL A 36 -5.34 -2.78 -10.60
C VAL A 36 -5.54 -2.28 -12.04
N PHE A 37 -6.53 -1.41 -12.26
CA PHE A 37 -6.78 -0.82 -13.58
C PHE A 37 -5.87 0.39 -13.86
N GLY A 38 -5.30 1.00 -12.82
CA GLY A 38 -4.46 2.19 -12.91
C GLY A 38 -3.25 2.00 -13.81
N GLY A 39 -2.59 0.84 -13.74
CA GLY A 39 -1.46 0.50 -14.61
C GLY A 39 -1.81 0.59 -16.09
N THR A 40 -2.91 -0.01 -16.52
CA THR A 40 -3.36 -0.01 -17.92
C THR A 40 -3.76 1.39 -18.41
N VAL A 41 -4.37 2.19 -17.54
CA VAL A 41 -4.74 3.59 -17.85
C VAL A 41 -3.50 4.44 -18.04
N VAL A 42 -2.50 4.28 -17.15
CA VAL A 42 -1.23 5.02 -17.20
C VAL A 42 -0.41 4.69 -18.44
N ASP A 43 -0.44 3.43 -18.88
CA ASP A 43 0.33 3.00 -20.06
C ASP A 43 -0.27 3.52 -21.39
N ARG A 44 -1.59 3.73 -21.43
CA ARG A 44 -2.31 4.16 -22.63
C ARG A 44 -2.48 5.66 -22.77
N HIS A 45 -2.33 6.43 -21.70
CA HIS A 45 -2.62 7.87 -21.70
C HIS A 45 -1.38 8.71 -21.40
N ASN A 46 -1.48 9.99 -21.71
CA ASN A 46 -0.42 10.94 -21.38
C ASN A 46 -0.26 11.07 -19.86
N ARG A 47 0.87 10.61 -19.32
CA ARG A 47 1.19 10.58 -17.90
C ARG A 47 1.05 11.94 -17.22
N LYS A 48 1.49 13.03 -17.88
CA LYS A 48 1.32 14.41 -17.40
C LYS A 48 -0.17 14.77 -17.26
N GLY A 49 -0.98 14.43 -18.27
CA GLY A 49 -2.43 14.63 -18.25
C GLY A 49 -3.12 13.90 -17.10
N LEU A 50 -2.70 12.66 -16.82
CA LEU A 50 -3.23 11.86 -15.70
C LEU A 50 -2.88 12.45 -14.32
N ILE A 51 -1.65 12.98 -14.16
CA ILE A 51 -1.24 13.66 -12.92
C ILE A 51 -2.08 14.92 -12.70
N ILE A 52 -2.29 15.71 -13.75
CA ILE A 52 -3.14 16.91 -13.68
C ILE A 52 -4.60 16.52 -13.39
N ALA A 53 -5.12 15.47 -14.04
CA ALA A 53 -6.47 14.97 -13.77
C ALA A 53 -6.63 14.53 -12.30
N ASN A 54 -5.67 13.77 -11.76
CA ASN A 54 -5.67 13.38 -10.32
C ASN A 54 -5.68 14.62 -9.41
N ALA A 55 -4.90 15.63 -9.74
CA ALA A 55 -4.85 16.88 -9.00
C ALA A 55 -6.18 17.65 -9.05
N VAL A 56 -6.79 17.76 -10.23
CA VAL A 56 -8.08 18.44 -10.41
C VAL A 56 -9.19 17.70 -9.66
N PHE A 57 -9.33 16.40 -9.88
CA PHE A 57 -10.34 15.59 -9.17
C PHE A 57 -10.11 15.59 -7.65
N GLY A 58 -8.85 15.47 -7.20
CA GLY A 58 -8.53 15.56 -5.78
C GLY A 58 -8.89 16.90 -5.17
N THR A 59 -8.58 18.01 -5.88
CA THR A 59 -8.94 19.38 -5.45
C THR A 59 -10.45 19.54 -5.35
N LEU A 60 -11.20 19.12 -6.38
CA LEU A 60 -12.65 19.26 -6.42
C LEU A 60 -13.33 18.41 -5.35
N LEU A 61 -12.99 17.12 -5.25
CA LEU A 61 -13.64 16.21 -4.32
C LEU A 61 -13.36 16.59 -2.85
N TRP A 62 -12.10 16.85 -2.50
CA TRP A 62 -11.77 17.27 -1.13
C TRP A 62 -12.18 18.70 -0.83
N GLY A 63 -12.18 19.59 -1.84
CA GLY A 63 -12.73 20.94 -1.75
C GLY A 63 -14.24 20.94 -1.49
N THR A 64 -14.99 20.05 -2.14
CA THR A 64 -16.42 19.85 -1.87
C THR A 64 -16.65 19.41 -0.43
N VAL A 65 -15.88 18.42 0.06
CA VAL A 65 -15.98 17.97 1.45
C VAL A 65 -15.66 19.11 2.41
N PHE A 66 -14.58 19.87 2.15
CA PHE A 66 -14.22 21.04 2.93
C PHE A 66 -15.36 22.05 3.04
N VAL A 67 -15.93 22.48 1.89
CA VAL A 67 -16.98 23.48 1.86
C VAL A 67 -18.23 22.98 2.57
N LEU A 68 -18.66 21.74 2.33
CA LEU A 68 -19.86 21.19 2.95
C LEU A 68 -19.73 21.04 4.47
N ILE A 69 -18.54 20.69 5.00
CA ILE A 69 -18.31 20.65 6.44
C ILE A 69 -18.28 22.05 7.02
N ALA A 70 -17.60 23.01 6.38
CA ALA A 70 -17.52 24.39 6.83
C ALA A 70 -18.89 25.07 6.90
N LEU A 71 -19.78 24.73 5.98
CA LEU A 71 -21.17 25.24 5.95
C LEU A 71 -22.14 24.41 6.83
N HIS A 72 -21.66 23.40 7.54
CA HIS A 72 -22.49 22.46 8.33
C HIS A 72 -23.61 21.79 7.51
N ALA A 73 -23.42 21.67 6.17
CA ALA A 73 -24.41 21.13 5.24
C ALA A 73 -24.09 19.70 4.79
N ILE A 74 -23.09 19.05 5.41
CA ILE A 74 -22.67 17.72 4.99
C ILE A 74 -23.58 16.63 5.58
N ALA A 75 -24.13 15.79 4.70
CA ALA A 75 -24.82 14.57 5.07
C ALA A 75 -23.92 13.35 4.87
N PHE A 76 -24.06 12.33 5.72
CA PHE A 76 -23.24 11.12 5.65
C PHE A 76 -23.23 10.45 4.25
N PRO A 77 -24.35 10.27 3.54
CA PRO A 77 -24.35 9.66 2.20
C PRO A 77 -23.46 10.42 1.21
N ILE A 78 -23.54 11.77 1.23
CA ILE A 78 -22.73 12.62 0.33
C ILE A 78 -21.24 12.48 0.70
N PHE A 79 -20.91 12.51 1.99
CA PHE A 79 -19.56 12.30 2.48
C PHE A 79 -19.02 10.93 2.06
N ALA A 80 -19.81 9.88 2.19
CA ALA A 80 -19.44 8.52 1.82
C ALA A 80 -19.16 8.39 0.32
N ILE A 81 -20.06 8.90 -0.53
CA ILE A 81 -19.92 8.88 -2.00
C ILE A 81 -18.65 9.62 -2.42
N VAL A 82 -18.44 10.84 -1.93
CA VAL A 82 -17.27 11.64 -2.29
C VAL A 82 -15.97 10.98 -1.82
N THR A 83 -15.96 10.41 -0.62
CA THR A 83 -14.78 9.71 -0.08
C THR A 83 -14.43 8.47 -0.89
N VAL A 84 -15.41 7.65 -1.25
CA VAL A 84 -15.20 6.45 -2.07
C VAL A 84 -14.77 6.84 -3.48
N ALA A 85 -15.39 7.86 -4.09
CA ALA A 85 -15.00 8.38 -5.39
C ALA A 85 -13.56 8.92 -5.40
N ALA A 86 -13.20 9.70 -4.37
CA ALA A 86 -11.84 10.22 -4.21
C ALA A 86 -10.80 9.09 -4.02
N SER A 87 -11.18 8.03 -3.33
CA SER A 87 -10.36 6.83 -3.14
C SER A 87 -10.16 6.08 -4.46
N ALA A 88 -11.22 5.91 -5.25
CA ALA A 88 -11.15 5.27 -6.57
C ALA A 88 -10.29 6.06 -7.54
N VAL A 89 -10.48 7.39 -7.63
CA VAL A 89 -9.65 8.26 -8.48
C VAL A 89 -8.18 8.20 -8.07
N ASN A 90 -7.90 8.22 -6.78
CA ASN A 90 -6.53 8.13 -6.28
C ASN A 90 -5.90 6.77 -6.62
N GLY A 91 -6.61 5.65 -6.45
CA GLY A 91 -6.12 4.32 -6.87
C GLY A 91 -5.80 4.27 -8.37
N LEU A 92 -6.72 4.80 -9.20
CA LEU A 92 -6.56 4.77 -10.65
C LEU A 92 -5.37 5.60 -11.17
N LEU A 93 -5.12 6.78 -10.58
CA LEU A 93 -4.24 7.80 -11.15
C LEU A 93 -2.94 8.03 -10.36
N ALA A 94 -2.80 7.54 -9.11
CA ALA A 94 -1.62 7.78 -8.27
C ALA A 94 -0.32 7.23 -8.90
N ASN A 95 -0.42 6.10 -9.60
CA ASN A 95 0.73 5.45 -10.24
C ASN A 95 1.30 6.22 -11.43
N ALA A 96 0.57 7.19 -11.99
CA ALA A 96 1.03 8.04 -13.07
C ALA A 96 2.30 8.83 -12.68
N THR A 97 2.44 9.21 -11.40
CA THR A 97 3.62 9.93 -10.90
C THR A 97 4.87 9.06 -10.94
N ASN A 98 4.79 7.81 -10.49
CA ASN A 98 5.92 6.87 -10.53
C ASN A 98 6.29 6.50 -11.98
N ALA A 99 5.28 6.35 -12.84
CA ALA A 99 5.50 6.06 -14.25
C ALA A 99 6.16 7.25 -14.98
N MET A 100 5.80 8.49 -14.62
CA MET A 100 6.42 9.69 -15.16
C MET A 100 7.88 9.84 -14.71
N LEU A 101 8.17 9.52 -13.44
CA LEU A 101 9.53 9.54 -12.91
C LEU A 101 10.48 8.66 -13.74
N ARG A 102 10.04 7.45 -14.12
CA ARG A 102 10.78 6.53 -14.99
C ARG A 102 11.03 7.09 -16.40
N THR A 103 10.26 8.06 -16.84
CA THR A 103 10.38 8.67 -18.16
C THR A 103 11.33 9.86 -18.17
N ILE A 104 11.45 10.58 -17.05
CA ILE A 104 12.19 11.83 -16.94
C ILE A 104 13.63 11.59 -16.46
N ILE A 105 13.85 10.58 -15.62
CA ILE A 105 15.14 10.33 -14.98
C ILE A 105 15.91 9.26 -15.71
N PRO A 106 17.22 9.48 -16.00
CA PRO A 106 18.10 8.46 -16.56
C PRO A 106 18.12 7.21 -15.66
N THR A 107 18.20 6.04 -16.27
CA THR A 107 18.17 4.73 -15.57
C THR A 107 19.20 4.64 -14.44
N ARG A 108 20.35 5.29 -14.59
CA ARG A 108 21.44 5.33 -13.60
C ARG A 108 21.04 6.06 -12.31
N GLU A 109 20.21 7.10 -12.40
CA GLU A 109 19.78 7.92 -11.24
C GLU A 109 18.48 7.46 -10.63
N TYR A 110 17.78 6.53 -11.28
CA TYR A 110 16.48 6.02 -10.81
C TYR A 110 16.52 5.45 -9.39
N PRO A 111 17.53 4.65 -8.96
CA PRO A 111 17.60 4.15 -7.58
C PRO A 111 17.67 5.28 -6.53
N LYS A 112 18.42 6.36 -6.85
CA LYS A 112 18.53 7.53 -5.98
C LYS A 112 17.20 8.29 -5.86
N ALA A 113 16.51 8.49 -6.97
CA ALA A 113 15.22 9.12 -7.01
C ALA A 113 14.16 8.31 -6.24
N GLN A 114 14.19 6.97 -6.37
CA GLN A 114 13.31 6.07 -5.63
C GLN A 114 13.57 6.09 -4.12
N SER A 115 14.85 6.14 -3.70
CA SER A 115 15.18 6.26 -2.28
C SER A 115 14.71 7.60 -1.67
N LEU A 116 14.79 8.69 -2.43
CA LEU A 116 14.25 9.99 -2.00
C LEU A 116 12.72 9.98 -1.89
N ASN A 117 12.03 9.33 -2.84
CA ASN A 117 10.59 9.13 -2.75
C ASN A 117 10.19 8.32 -1.51
N GLN A 118 10.91 7.23 -1.24
CA GLN A 118 10.69 6.41 -0.05
C GLN A 118 10.92 7.20 1.24
N GLY A 119 11.97 8.02 1.27
CA GLY A 119 12.25 8.93 2.39
C GLY A 119 11.11 9.94 2.59
N ARG A 120 10.64 10.57 1.52
CA ARG A 120 9.47 11.47 1.56
C ARG A 120 8.24 10.75 2.12
N ASP A 121 7.93 9.56 1.63
CA ASP A 121 6.75 8.80 2.04
C ASP A 121 6.83 8.40 3.51
N SER A 122 8.04 8.07 4.00
CA SER A 122 8.29 7.80 5.42
C SER A 122 8.03 9.04 6.28
N VAL A 123 8.55 10.20 5.89
CA VAL A 123 8.31 11.47 6.61
C VAL A 123 6.82 11.82 6.61
N VAL A 124 6.14 11.69 5.45
CA VAL A 124 4.71 11.96 5.33
C VAL A 124 3.89 10.98 6.16
N SER A 125 4.29 9.72 6.25
CA SER A 125 3.61 8.71 7.07
C SER A 125 3.71 9.04 8.57
N ILE A 126 4.91 9.39 9.04
CA ILE A 126 5.15 9.71 10.46
C ILE A 126 4.49 11.01 10.87
N ALA A 127 4.70 12.09 10.11
CA ALA A 127 4.18 13.42 10.43
C ALA A 127 2.68 13.56 10.07
N GLY A 128 2.19 12.76 9.13
CA GLY A 128 0.86 12.92 8.55
C GLY A 128 -0.28 12.71 9.53
N SER A 129 -0.17 11.70 10.40
CA SER A 129 -1.22 11.39 11.38
C SER A 129 -1.32 12.44 12.49
N PRO A 130 -0.21 12.84 13.19
CA PRO A 130 -0.29 13.88 14.20
C PRO A 130 -0.72 15.24 13.62
N LEU A 131 -0.19 15.62 12.46
CA LEU A 131 -0.61 16.86 11.79
C LEU A 131 -2.10 16.80 11.44
N GLY A 132 -2.60 15.66 10.97
CA GLY A 132 -4.02 15.46 10.73
C GLY A 132 -4.85 15.61 12.00
N GLY A 133 -4.38 15.08 13.13
CA GLY A 133 -5.02 15.20 14.44
C GLY A 133 -5.06 16.65 14.93
N VAL A 134 -3.94 17.38 14.84
CA VAL A 134 -3.85 18.80 15.21
C VAL A 134 -4.76 19.66 14.33
N LEU A 135 -4.71 19.46 13.01
CA LEU A 135 -5.57 20.21 12.08
C LEU A 135 -7.06 19.95 12.38
N TYR A 136 -7.42 18.70 12.67
CA TYR A 136 -8.79 18.36 13.03
C TYR A 136 -9.22 18.97 14.37
N ALA A 137 -8.32 19.03 15.35
CA ALA A 137 -8.58 19.66 16.65
C ALA A 137 -8.84 21.16 16.53
N VAL A 138 -8.18 21.83 15.59
CA VAL A 138 -8.41 23.27 15.30
C VAL A 138 -9.76 23.46 14.62
N ALA A 139 -10.04 22.67 13.56
CA ALA A 139 -11.32 22.67 12.89
C ALA A 139 -11.53 21.37 12.09
N PRO A 140 -12.71 20.74 12.17
CA PRO A 140 -13.00 19.45 11.48
C PRO A 140 -12.85 19.51 9.95
N TRP A 141 -13.03 20.68 9.34
CA TRP A 141 -12.88 20.90 7.91
C TRP A 141 -11.42 21.14 7.46
N LEU A 142 -10.52 21.51 8.37
CA LEU A 142 -9.16 21.96 8.04
C LEU A 142 -8.29 20.88 7.38
N PRO A 143 -8.32 19.59 7.78
CA PRO A 143 -7.58 18.53 7.08
C PRO A 143 -7.96 18.39 5.61
N PHE A 144 -9.23 18.62 5.26
CA PHE A 144 -9.73 18.53 3.90
C PHE A 144 -9.40 19.76 3.07
N ALA A 145 -9.41 20.96 3.69
CA ALA A 145 -8.94 22.21 3.07
C ALA A 145 -7.45 22.10 2.70
N VAL A 146 -6.62 21.63 3.63
CA VAL A 146 -5.18 21.41 3.39
C VAL A 146 -4.97 20.35 2.31
N ALA A 147 -5.73 19.25 2.33
CA ALA A 147 -5.65 18.24 1.29
C ALA A 147 -6.01 18.80 -0.10
N SER A 148 -7.10 19.55 -0.22
CA SER A 148 -7.52 20.20 -1.45
C SER A 148 -6.44 21.15 -1.97
N LEU A 149 -5.88 21.99 -1.09
CA LEU A 149 -4.79 22.93 -1.43
C LEU A 149 -3.55 22.18 -1.93
N MET A 150 -3.14 21.09 -1.28
CA MET A 150 -1.99 20.29 -1.71
C MET A 150 -2.20 19.65 -3.08
N TYR A 151 -3.42 19.20 -3.38
CA TYR A 151 -3.76 18.72 -4.71
C TYR A 151 -3.71 19.85 -5.75
N ALA A 152 -4.22 21.04 -5.44
CA ALA A 152 -4.13 22.21 -6.32
C ALA A 152 -2.68 22.58 -6.62
N ILE A 153 -1.84 22.68 -5.59
CA ILE A 153 -0.39 22.94 -5.74
C ILE A 153 0.27 21.87 -6.61
N SER A 154 -0.04 20.59 -6.38
CA SER A 154 0.47 19.48 -7.18
C SER A 154 0.06 19.61 -8.66
N GLY A 155 -1.18 20.01 -8.94
CA GLY A 155 -1.67 20.23 -10.29
C GLY A 155 -0.96 21.38 -11.00
N VAL A 156 -0.78 22.51 -10.32
CA VAL A 156 -0.04 23.66 -10.86
C VAL A 156 1.41 23.29 -11.13
N SER A 157 2.05 22.59 -10.19
CA SER A 157 3.44 22.12 -10.36
C SER A 157 3.57 21.15 -11.55
N ALA A 158 2.63 20.21 -11.69
CA ALA A 158 2.61 19.29 -12.83
C ALA A 158 2.37 20.00 -14.17
N ALA A 159 1.54 21.03 -14.19
CA ALA A 159 1.28 21.84 -15.38
C ALA A 159 2.54 22.57 -15.86
N GLN A 160 3.35 23.07 -14.91
CA GLN A 160 4.60 23.79 -15.21
C GLN A 160 5.76 22.89 -15.63
N LEU A 161 5.67 21.58 -15.42
CA LEU A 161 6.69 20.62 -15.88
C LEU A 161 6.80 20.67 -17.40
N ARG A 162 7.92 21.19 -17.89
CA ARG A 162 8.29 21.08 -19.30
C ARG A 162 9.06 19.77 -19.47
N VAL A 163 8.47 18.84 -20.19
CA VAL A 163 9.19 17.60 -20.60
C VAL A 163 9.95 17.99 -21.86
N ASP A 164 11.26 18.27 -21.73
CA ASP A 164 12.13 18.56 -22.87
C ASP A 164 12.11 17.36 -23.83
N GLU A 165 11.86 17.62 -25.11
CA GLU A 165 11.89 16.60 -26.16
C GLU A 165 13.24 15.87 -26.23
N HIS A 166 14.33 16.57 -25.87
CA HIS A 166 15.68 15.99 -25.80
C HIS A 166 15.82 14.84 -24.79
N VAL A 167 15.10 14.88 -23.67
CA VAL A 167 15.08 13.79 -22.67
C VAL A 167 14.26 12.60 -23.20
N ARG A 168 13.20 12.88 -23.97
CA ARG A 168 12.42 11.85 -24.67
C ARG A 168 13.28 11.07 -25.67
N ASP A 169 14.11 11.77 -26.43
CA ASP A 169 14.97 11.17 -27.46
C ASP A 169 16.10 10.34 -26.83
N MET A 170 16.70 10.78 -25.72
CA MET A 170 17.71 10.00 -25.00
C MET A 170 17.13 8.70 -24.41
N VAL A 171 15.93 8.74 -23.85
CA VAL A 171 15.26 7.54 -23.29
C VAL A 171 14.82 6.58 -24.39
N THR A 172 14.38 7.08 -25.55
CA THR A 172 14.02 6.25 -26.71
C THR A 172 15.24 5.65 -27.37
N THR A 173 16.36 6.35 -27.40
CA THR A 173 17.62 5.87 -27.97
C THR A 173 18.25 4.78 -27.09
N ASP A 174 18.22 4.93 -25.76
CA ASP A 174 18.70 3.92 -24.81
C ASP A 174 17.83 2.64 -24.83
N ARG A 175 16.53 2.78 -25.09
CA ARG A 175 15.61 1.64 -25.31
C ARG A 175 15.86 0.91 -26.63
N LYS A 176 16.23 1.62 -27.70
CA LYS A 176 16.59 1.01 -28.97
C LYS A 176 17.96 0.32 -28.92
N SER A 177 18.92 0.87 -28.19
CA SER A 177 20.25 0.29 -27.99
C SER A 177 20.23 -1.00 -27.13
N LYS A 178 19.22 -1.21 -26.31
CA LYS A 178 19.07 -2.44 -25.50
C LYS A 178 18.23 -3.55 -26.14
N ARG A 179 17.75 -3.38 -27.38
CA ARG A 179 17.22 -4.52 -28.14
C ARG A 179 18.43 -5.31 -28.67
N PRO A 180 18.57 -6.60 -28.33
CA PRO A 180 19.62 -7.43 -28.93
C PRO A 180 19.39 -7.43 -30.43
N ASP A 181 20.44 -7.12 -31.21
CA ASP A 181 20.49 -7.29 -32.66
C ASP A 181 20.41 -8.77 -33.00
N THR A 182 19.24 -9.35 -32.98
CA THR A 182 18.93 -10.67 -33.52
C THR A 182 18.36 -10.56 -34.93
N ALA A 183 18.84 -9.62 -35.71
CA ALA A 183 18.45 -9.47 -37.11
C ALA A 183 19.63 -9.12 -37.97
N SER A 184 20.70 -9.95 -37.93
CA SER A 184 21.74 -9.92 -38.93
C SER A 184 22.18 -11.35 -39.26
N GLN A 185 21.33 -12.07 -39.98
CA GLN A 185 21.64 -13.14 -40.92
C GLN A 185 20.36 -13.78 -41.46
N ALA A 186 19.78 -13.16 -42.46
CA ALA A 186 19.04 -13.86 -43.51
C ALA A 186 18.85 -12.91 -44.67
N GLY A 187 19.44 -13.30 -45.82
CA GLY A 187 19.54 -12.49 -47.03
C GLY A 187 18.20 -12.18 -47.70
N CYS A 188 18.32 -11.25 -48.60
CA CYS A 188 17.40 -10.73 -49.61
C CYS A 188 16.37 -11.73 -50.14
N THR A 189 15.10 -11.30 -50.10
CA THR A 189 14.22 -11.30 -51.29
C THR A 189 13.06 -10.30 -51.05
N SER A 190 12.80 -9.52 -52.11
CA SER A 190 11.76 -8.52 -52.25
C SER A 190 10.36 -9.12 -52.21
N ASP A 191 9.40 -8.43 -51.59
CA ASP A 191 8.19 -7.84 -52.16
C ASP A 191 7.04 -7.71 -51.15
N ALA A 192 6.29 -6.63 -51.36
CA ALA A 192 4.94 -6.38 -50.88
C ALA A 192 4.75 -5.79 -49.46
N ALA A 193 4.52 -4.48 -49.46
CA ALA A 193 3.99 -3.69 -48.40
C ALA A 193 2.55 -4.15 -48.03
N VAL A 194 2.39 -4.62 -46.80
CA VAL A 194 1.11 -4.67 -46.10
C VAL A 194 1.29 -3.88 -44.81
N ALA A 195 0.56 -2.77 -44.66
CA ALA A 195 0.47 -2.01 -43.44
C ALA A 195 -0.12 -2.88 -42.32
N PRO A 196 0.50 -2.94 -41.11
CA PRO A 196 -0.13 -3.70 -40.03
C PRO A 196 -1.32 -2.93 -39.48
N ASP A 197 -2.48 -3.57 -39.46
CA ASP A 197 -3.70 -3.07 -38.86
C ASP A 197 -3.46 -2.65 -37.41
N ALA A 198 -3.78 -1.38 -37.11
CA ALA A 198 -3.64 -0.79 -35.77
C ALA A 198 -4.57 -1.47 -34.73
N ASP A 199 -5.60 -2.14 -35.18
CA ASP A 199 -6.55 -2.86 -34.33
C ASP A 199 -6.02 -4.20 -33.81
N ALA A 200 -5.21 -4.93 -34.60
CA ALA A 200 -4.63 -6.20 -34.19
C ALA A 200 -3.60 -6.05 -33.04
N THR A 201 -2.93 -4.90 -32.96
CA THR A 201 -1.94 -4.62 -31.89
C THR A 201 -2.61 -4.22 -30.56
N ALA A 202 -3.81 -3.69 -30.60
CA ALA A 202 -4.58 -3.35 -29.39
C ALA A 202 -5.19 -4.60 -28.73
N GLU A 203 -5.66 -5.53 -29.53
CA GLU A 203 -6.30 -6.78 -29.06
C GLU A 203 -5.26 -7.77 -28.51
N SER A 204 -4.08 -7.85 -29.13
CA SER A 204 -2.96 -8.67 -28.62
C SER A 204 -2.34 -8.11 -27.32
N ALA A 205 -2.36 -6.78 -27.12
CA ALA A 205 -1.91 -6.18 -25.86
C ALA A 205 -2.90 -6.40 -24.70
N HIS A 206 -4.19 -6.58 -24.99
CA HIS A 206 -5.21 -6.81 -23.97
C HIS A 206 -5.21 -8.26 -23.46
N THR A 207 -5.03 -9.23 -24.36
CA THR A 207 -4.89 -10.64 -24.00
C THR A 207 -3.60 -10.87 -23.22
N SER A 208 -2.51 -10.24 -23.61
CA SER A 208 -1.22 -10.34 -22.92
C SER A 208 -1.25 -9.91 -21.44
N PHE A 209 -1.98 -8.82 -21.07
CA PHE A 209 -2.00 -8.37 -19.68
C PHE A 209 -2.72 -9.35 -18.74
N PHE A 210 -3.88 -9.87 -19.15
CA PHE A 210 -4.60 -10.86 -18.36
C PHE A 210 -3.86 -12.21 -18.31
N GLU A 211 -3.22 -12.59 -19.39
CA GLU A 211 -2.39 -13.81 -19.43
C GLU A 211 -1.19 -13.65 -18.49
N ASP A 212 -0.49 -12.53 -18.55
CA ASP A 212 0.63 -12.20 -17.68
C ASP A 212 0.24 -12.17 -16.19
N PHE A 213 -0.93 -11.58 -15.90
CA PHE A 213 -1.49 -11.55 -14.55
C PHE A 213 -1.83 -12.95 -14.04
N ILE A 214 -2.53 -13.77 -14.85
CA ILE A 214 -2.90 -15.15 -14.49
C ILE A 214 -1.64 -16.01 -14.36
N GLU A 215 -0.63 -15.79 -15.19
CA GLU A 215 0.64 -16.51 -15.12
C GLU A 215 1.36 -16.24 -13.79
N GLY A 216 1.45 -14.97 -13.33
CA GLY A 216 2.00 -14.61 -12.02
C GLY A 216 1.26 -15.32 -10.88
N TRP A 217 -0.08 -15.33 -10.92
CA TRP A 217 -0.91 -16.05 -9.93
C TRP A 217 -0.67 -17.55 -9.97
N ARG A 218 -0.69 -18.15 -11.16
CA ARG A 218 -0.45 -19.58 -11.35
C ARG A 218 0.94 -20.00 -10.87
N TRP A 219 1.95 -19.14 -11.13
CA TRP A 219 3.32 -19.38 -10.71
C TRP A 219 3.45 -19.32 -9.17
N THR A 220 2.83 -18.32 -8.53
CA THR A 220 2.81 -18.14 -7.08
C THR A 220 2.09 -19.29 -6.37
N LEU A 221 0.89 -19.66 -6.86
CA LEU A 221 0.06 -20.70 -6.24
C LEU A 221 0.64 -22.13 -6.41
N ARG A 222 1.45 -22.36 -7.44
CA ARG A 222 2.08 -23.68 -7.65
C ARG A 222 3.30 -23.94 -6.77
N ARG A 223 3.87 -22.91 -6.18
CA ARG A 223 5.07 -23.03 -5.33
C ARG A 223 4.70 -22.98 -3.86
N HIS A 224 4.77 -24.14 -3.22
CA HIS A 224 4.31 -24.31 -1.82
C HIS A 224 5.02 -23.38 -0.85
N THR A 225 6.33 -23.14 -1.02
CA THR A 225 7.11 -22.26 -0.16
C THR A 225 6.64 -20.80 -0.28
N LEU A 226 6.47 -20.31 -1.51
CA LEU A 226 6.01 -18.94 -1.76
C LEU A 226 4.56 -18.75 -1.29
N LEU A 227 3.70 -19.72 -1.54
CA LEU A 227 2.32 -19.69 -1.07
C LEU A 227 2.26 -19.66 0.47
N ALA A 228 3.08 -20.48 1.14
CA ALA A 228 3.17 -20.47 2.60
C ALA A 228 3.62 -19.09 3.15
N ILE A 229 4.60 -18.46 2.51
CA ILE A 229 5.04 -17.11 2.85
C ILE A 229 3.90 -16.10 2.66
N CYS A 230 3.18 -16.17 1.53
CA CYS A 230 2.03 -15.28 1.28
C CYS A 230 0.90 -15.48 2.30
N VAL A 231 0.61 -16.72 2.69
CA VAL A 231 -0.41 -17.03 3.71
C VAL A 231 0.00 -16.46 5.07
N ILE A 232 1.25 -16.66 5.49
CA ILE A 232 1.77 -16.07 6.73
C ILE A 232 1.68 -14.54 6.68
N ALA A 233 2.13 -13.94 5.59
CA ALA A 233 2.03 -12.49 5.40
C ALA A 233 0.57 -12.00 5.44
N ALA A 234 -0.36 -12.73 4.81
CA ALA A 234 -1.79 -12.40 4.83
C ALA A 234 -2.38 -12.45 6.24
N LEU A 235 -2.05 -13.49 7.01
CA LEU A 235 -2.54 -13.65 8.39
C LEU A 235 -1.96 -12.58 9.32
N VAL A 236 -0.66 -12.27 9.21
CA VAL A 236 -0.03 -11.18 9.98
C VAL A 236 -0.66 -9.84 9.60
N ASN A 237 -0.77 -9.54 8.31
CA ASN A 237 -1.37 -8.29 7.84
C ASN A 237 -2.83 -8.17 8.29
N PHE A 238 -3.62 -9.24 8.18
CA PHE A 238 -5.00 -9.24 8.64
C PHE A 238 -5.10 -9.01 10.15
N GLY A 239 -4.31 -9.73 10.96
CA GLY A 239 -4.29 -9.56 12.40
C GLY A 239 -3.88 -8.16 12.85
N LEU A 240 -2.77 -7.65 12.31
CA LEU A 240 -2.27 -6.31 12.64
C LEU A 240 -3.23 -5.21 12.22
N ASN A 241 -3.65 -5.20 10.94
CA ASN A 241 -4.59 -4.19 10.45
C ASN A 241 -5.94 -4.27 11.17
N GLY A 242 -6.39 -5.48 11.54
CA GLY A 242 -7.61 -5.67 12.31
C GLY A 242 -7.53 -5.08 13.72
N VAL A 243 -6.43 -5.33 14.44
CA VAL A 243 -6.19 -4.72 15.77
C VAL A 243 -6.13 -3.20 15.65
N PHE A 244 -5.37 -2.65 14.70
CA PHE A 244 -5.28 -1.20 14.54
C PHE A 244 -6.59 -0.56 14.08
N ALA A 245 -7.40 -1.24 13.27
CA ALA A 245 -8.75 -0.80 12.92
C ALA A 245 -9.65 -0.75 14.16
N ALA A 246 -9.62 -1.80 14.99
CA ALA A 246 -10.39 -1.84 16.24
C ALA A 246 -9.95 -0.76 17.24
N VAL A 247 -8.64 -0.56 17.41
CA VAL A 247 -8.07 0.52 18.24
C VAL A 247 -8.54 1.90 17.75
N ASN A 248 -8.41 2.15 16.43
CA ASN A 248 -8.83 3.43 15.85
C ASN A 248 -10.31 3.70 16.10
N LEU A 249 -11.18 2.73 15.82
CA LEU A 249 -12.62 2.86 16.00
C LEU A 249 -13.01 2.97 17.48
N GLN A 250 -12.31 2.27 18.39
CA GLN A 250 -12.52 2.39 19.84
C GLN A 250 -12.17 3.80 20.33
N LEU A 251 -10.99 4.32 19.96
CA LEU A 251 -10.57 5.65 20.36
C LEU A 251 -11.50 6.75 19.80
N VAL A 252 -12.02 6.56 18.59
CA VAL A 252 -13.02 7.45 17.99
C VAL A 252 -14.34 7.37 18.77
N SER A 253 -14.82 6.17 19.13
CA SER A 253 -16.10 5.97 19.85
C SER A 253 -16.05 6.47 21.28
N THR A 254 -14.89 6.46 21.92
CA THR A 254 -14.67 6.98 23.28
C THR A 254 -14.35 8.46 23.31
N HIS A 255 -14.49 9.16 22.17
CA HIS A 255 -14.23 10.60 22.03
C HIS A 255 -12.84 11.02 22.51
N VAL A 256 -11.83 10.14 22.33
CA VAL A 256 -10.44 10.48 22.61
C VAL A 256 -10.01 11.63 21.69
N ASP A 257 -9.25 12.55 22.25
CA ASP A 257 -8.72 13.71 21.53
C ASP A 257 -8.04 13.31 20.22
N SER A 258 -8.38 14.00 19.14
CA SER A 258 -7.88 13.70 17.77
C SER A 258 -6.35 13.74 17.67
N VAL A 259 -5.70 14.55 18.50
CA VAL A 259 -4.25 14.60 18.60
C VAL A 259 -3.68 13.28 19.15
N ARG A 260 -4.26 12.78 20.24
CA ARG A 260 -3.87 11.49 20.85
C ARG A 260 -4.06 10.33 19.88
N LEU A 261 -5.13 10.35 19.11
CA LEU A 261 -5.43 9.34 18.10
C LEU A 261 -4.37 9.36 16.97
N GLY A 262 -3.93 10.55 16.54
CA GLY A 262 -2.84 10.72 15.58
C GLY A 262 -1.49 10.17 16.09
N PHE A 263 -1.21 10.30 17.39
CA PHE A 263 0.03 9.83 18.01
C PHE A 263 0.21 8.31 17.96
N VAL A 264 -0.85 7.51 17.95
CA VAL A 264 -0.77 6.04 17.85
C VAL A 264 -0.01 5.62 16.57
N ASN A 265 -0.38 6.20 15.43
CA ASN A 265 0.29 5.92 14.17
C ASN A 265 1.73 6.47 14.13
N THR A 266 1.96 7.62 14.77
CA THR A 266 3.30 8.21 14.87
C THR A 266 4.24 7.30 15.65
N VAL A 267 3.81 6.82 16.80
CA VAL A 267 4.61 5.96 17.66
C VAL A 267 4.94 4.63 16.95
N MET A 268 3.99 4.06 16.21
CA MET A 268 4.26 2.91 15.35
C MET A 268 5.31 3.26 14.26
N GLY A 269 5.18 4.42 13.62
CA GLY A 269 6.16 4.90 12.63
C GLY A 269 7.56 5.09 13.23
N VAL A 270 7.67 5.60 14.46
CA VAL A 270 8.94 5.68 15.19
C VAL A 270 9.52 4.29 15.45
N GLY A 271 8.67 3.32 15.85
CA GLY A 271 9.07 1.91 15.97
C GLY A 271 9.64 1.36 14.66
N MET A 272 8.97 1.63 13.54
CA MET A 272 9.45 1.22 12.21
C MET A 272 10.78 1.91 11.83
N LEU A 273 10.99 3.17 12.17
CA LEU A 273 12.28 3.85 11.93
C LEU A 273 13.42 3.22 12.72
N ILE A 274 13.20 2.98 14.02
CA ILE A 274 14.17 2.27 14.86
C ILE A 274 14.44 0.87 14.28
N GLY A 275 13.37 0.19 13.89
CA GLY A 275 13.44 -1.13 13.25
C GLY A 275 14.24 -1.11 11.94
N ALA A 276 14.10 -0.08 11.12
CA ALA A 276 14.86 0.06 9.87
C ALA A 276 16.38 0.23 10.12
N VAL A 277 16.75 0.98 11.15
CA VAL A 277 18.16 1.09 11.58
C VAL A 277 18.71 -0.26 12.06
N ILE A 278 17.90 -1.03 12.78
CA ILE A 278 18.25 -2.39 13.22
C ILE A 278 18.34 -3.31 12.01
N ALA A 279 17.38 -3.24 11.09
CA ALA A 279 17.33 -4.03 9.85
C ALA A 279 18.62 -3.91 9.05
N ALA A 280 19.12 -2.69 8.86
CA ALA A 280 20.36 -2.42 8.12
C ALA A 280 21.59 -3.15 8.67
N ARG A 281 21.57 -3.57 9.95
CA ARG A 281 22.67 -4.28 10.60
C ARG A 281 22.45 -5.79 10.74
N VAL A 282 21.22 -6.22 10.68
CA VAL A 282 20.79 -7.56 11.10
C VAL A 282 20.31 -8.42 9.92
N CYS A 283 19.80 -7.81 8.86
CA CYS A 283 19.21 -8.53 7.71
C CYS A 283 20.14 -9.56 7.09
N GLU A 284 21.45 -9.29 6.98
CA GLU A 284 22.42 -10.22 6.40
C GLU A 284 22.63 -11.49 7.24
N ARG A 285 22.39 -11.42 8.55
CA ARG A 285 22.68 -12.50 9.51
C ARG A 285 21.46 -13.30 9.91
N VAL A 286 20.28 -12.76 9.70
CA VAL A 286 19.02 -13.39 10.15
C VAL A 286 18.50 -14.32 9.06
N HIS A 287 18.23 -15.56 9.45
CA HIS A 287 17.50 -16.51 8.60
C HIS A 287 16.08 -16.00 8.36
N MET A 288 15.65 -16.01 7.12
CA MET A 288 14.31 -15.52 6.74
C MET A 288 13.20 -16.22 7.53
N GLY A 289 13.29 -17.54 7.69
CA GLY A 289 12.32 -18.32 8.46
C GLY A 289 12.25 -17.89 9.92
N THR A 290 13.41 -17.68 10.57
CA THR A 290 13.48 -17.17 11.94
C THR A 290 12.88 -15.77 12.04
N GLY A 291 13.14 -14.90 11.06
CA GLY A 291 12.56 -13.56 10.99
C GLY A 291 11.05 -13.58 10.96
N LEU A 292 10.43 -14.41 10.13
CA LEU A 292 8.96 -14.57 10.04
C LEU A 292 8.36 -15.07 11.36
N VAL A 293 9.01 -16.03 12.03
CA VAL A 293 8.58 -16.51 13.35
C VAL A 293 8.70 -15.41 14.39
N VAL A 294 9.82 -14.69 14.44
CA VAL A 294 10.04 -13.57 15.38
C VAL A 294 8.99 -12.48 15.18
N LEU A 295 8.69 -12.07 13.93
CA LEU A 295 7.64 -11.10 13.65
C LEU A 295 6.28 -11.59 14.19
N SER A 296 5.92 -12.83 13.89
CA SER A 296 4.63 -13.40 14.29
C SER A 296 4.49 -13.45 15.80
N VAL A 297 5.51 -13.96 16.50
CA VAL A 297 5.53 -14.08 17.98
C VAL A 297 5.55 -12.69 18.63
N THR A 298 6.42 -11.80 18.16
CA THR A 298 6.49 -10.43 18.70
C THR A 298 5.17 -9.69 18.52
N SER A 299 4.54 -9.79 17.35
CA SER A 299 3.25 -9.18 17.09
C SER A 299 2.17 -9.70 18.05
N LEU A 300 2.09 -11.01 18.25
CA LEU A 300 1.13 -11.61 19.16
C LEU A 300 1.36 -11.16 20.62
N LEU A 301 2.58 -11.32 21.12
CA LEU A 301 2.92 -11.03 22.53
C LEU A 301 2.76 -9.54 22.85
N THR A 302 3.16 -8.67 21.93
CA THR A 302 3.10 -7.22 22.13
C THR A 302 1.67 -6.69 22.15
N LEU A 303 0.78 -7.30 21.37
CA LEU A 303 -0.63 -6.88 21.29
C LEU A 303 -1.52 -7.56 22.35
N LEU A 304 -1.02 -8.62 23.00
CA LEU A 304 -1.77 -9.37 24.02
C LEU A 304 -2.27 -8.49 25.19
N PRO A 305 -1.52 -7.50 25.72
CA PRO A 305 -2.02 -6.62 26.77
C PRO A 305 -3.29 -5.82 26.38
N MET A 306 -3.49 -5.54 25.10
CA MET A 306 -4.70 -4.85 24.62
C MET A 306 -5.99 -5.70 24.77
N LEU A 307 -5.86 -7.01 24.99
CA LEU A 307 -7.02 -7.88 25.29
C LEU A 307 -7.66 -7.51 26.62
N PHE A 308 -6.86 -7.12 27.59
CA PHE A 308 -7.26 -6.88 28.97
C PHE A 308 -7.39 -5.38 29.31
N SER A 309 -6.80 -4.52 28.51
CA SER A 309 -6.77 -3.07 28.79
C SER A 309 -6.92 -2.25 27.51
N SER A 310 -7.81 -1.27 27.56
CA SER A 310 -7.96 -0.22 26.56
C SER A 310 -7.19 1.06 26.94
N ASP A 311 -6.25 0.98 27.89
CA ASP A 311 -5.45 2.12 28.31
C ASP A 311 -4.60 2.64 27.15
N TYR A 312 -4.61 3.95 27.00
CA TYR A 312 -3.91 4.63 25.93
C TYR A 312 -2.39 4.38 25.95
N LEU A 313 -1.77 4.28 27.13
CA LEU A 313 -0.33 4.00 27.25
C LEU A 313 0.00 2.58 26.81
N VAL A 314 -0.87 1.62 27.10
CA VAL A 314 -0.72 0.23 26.62
C VAL A 314 -0.79 0.20 25.10
N ILE A 315 -1.73 0.94 24.49
CA ILE A 315 -1.86 1.05 23.04
C ILE A 315 -0.59 1.65 22.42
N LEU A 316 -0.05 2.74 23.00
CA LEU A 316 1.17 3.38 22.51
C LEU A 316 2.38 2.45 22.60
N ALA A 317 2.60 1.83 23.76
CA ALA A 317 3.73 0.93 23.97
C ALA A 317 3.69 -0.26 23.01
N SER A 318 2.52 -0.86 22.85
CA SER A 318 2.33 -1.97 21.91
C SER A 318 2.54 -1.53 20.45
N SER A 319 2.07 -0.34 20.08
CA SER A 319 2.27 0.22 18.72
C SER A 319 3.75 0.44 18.40
N LEU A 320 4.54 0.91 19.38
CA LEU A 320 5.98 1.12 19.22
C LEU A 320 6.69 -0.21 18.96
N VAL A 321 6.44 -1.20 19.81
CA VAL A 321 7.18 -2.49 19.79
C VAL A 321 6.80 -3.31 18.55
N VAL A 322 5.52 -3.33 18.17
CA VAL A 322 5.07 -4.02 16.96
C VAL A 322 5.70 -3.44 15.69
N GLY A 323 6.02 -2.14 15.67
CA GLY A 323 6.69 -1.49 14.55
C GLY A 323 8.13 -1.95 14.30
N LEU A 324 8.84 -2.42 15.33
CA LEU A 324 10.28 -2.72 15.26
C LEU A 324 10.66 -3.83 14.25
N PRO A 325 10.02 -5.02 14.21
CA PRO A 325 10.42 -6.09 13.31
C PRO A 325 9.95 -5.90 11.86
N ILE A 326 8.98 -5.04 11.59
CA ILE A 326 8.33 -4.91 10.27
C ILE A 326 9.35 -4.58 9.15
N PRO A 327 10.26 -3.60 9.26
CA PRO A 327 11.20 -3.28 8.20
C PRO A 327 12.18 -4.43 7.90
N THR A 328 12.64 -5.13 8.93
CA THR A 328 13.55 -6.28 8.77
C THR A 328 12.89 -7.36 7.92
N ILE A 329 11.64 -7.71 8.23
CA ILE A 329 10.90 -8.74 7.52
C ILE A 329 10.56 -8.34 6.09
N ASN A 330 10.14 -7.09 5.88
CA ASN A 330 9.88 -6.60 4.54
C ASN A 330 11.13 -6.63 3.65
N SER A 331 12.29 -6.29 4.21
CA SER A 331 13.57 -6.36 3.50
C SER A 331 13.98 -7.80 3.16
N LEU A 332 13.82 -8.73 4.10
CA LEU A 332 14.10 -10.15 3.88
C LEU A 332 13.16 -10.76 2.84
N LEU A 333 11.87 -10.46 2.94
CA LEU A 333 10.85 -10.96 2.02
C LEU A 333 11.11 -10.49 0.59
N MET A 334 11.35 -9.19 0.41
CA MET A 334 11.62 -8.58 -0.89
C MET A 334 12.93 -9.12 -1.48
N GLY A 335 13.98 -9.21 -0.65
CA GLY A 335 15.26 -9.79 -1.08
C GLY A 335 15.12 -11.25 -1.54
N PHE A 336 14.38 -12.07 -0.82
CA PHE A 336 14.13 -13.47 -1.19
C PHE A 336 13.36 -13.60 -2.51
N VAL A 337 12.32 -12.78 -2.71
CA VAL A 337 11.56 -12.75 -3.96
C VAL A 337 12.48 -12.36 -5.13
N PHE A 338 13.30 -11.32 -4.96
CA PHE A 338 14.24 -10.90 -6.01
C PHE A 338 15.31 -11.96 -6.32
N ALA A 339 15.80 -12.69 -5.32
CA ALA A 339 16.81 -13.73 -5.53
C ALA A 339 16.25 -14.98 -6.23
N LYS A 340 14.98 -15.34 -5.95
CA LYS A 340 14.41 -16.62 -6.40
C LYS A 340 13.49 -16.54 -7.61
N VAL A 341 12.93 -15.38 -7.88
CA VAL A 341 12.01 -15.19 -9.01
C VAL A 341 12.79 -14.74 -10.23
N PRO A 342 12.67 -15.41 -11.40
CA PRO A 342 13.28 -14.95 -12.64
C PRO A 342 12.93 -13.49 -12.93
N SER A 343 13.88 -12.72 -13.45
CA SER A 343 13.73 -11.27 -13.68
C SER A 343 12.49 -10.92 -14.51
N GLU A 344 12.14 -11.78 -15.46
CA GLU A 344 10.96 -11.63 -16.34
C GLU A 344 9.63 -11.78 -15.58
N MET A 345 9.63 -12.55 -14.48
CA MET A 345 8.44 -12.87 -13.68
C MET A 345 8.33 -12.05 -12.40
N GLN A 346 9.39 -11.31 -11.98
CA GLN A 346 9.44 -10.61 -10.71
C GLN A 346 8.25 -9.69 -10.49
N GLY A 347 7.92 -8.82 -11.43
CA GLY A 347 6.79 -7.90 -11.30
C GLY A 347 5.43 -8.60 -11.22
N ARG A 348 5.25 -9.70 -11.98
CA ARG A 348 4.01 -10.50 -11.98
C ARG A 348 3.82 -11.22 -10.64
N VAL A 349 4.88 -11.83 -10.13
CA VAL A 349 4.89 -12.55 -8.85
C VAL A 349 4.75 -11.60 -7.67
N GLU A 350 5.43 -10.43 -7.69
CA GLU A 350 5.31 -9.40 -6.69
C GLU A 350 3.87 -8.88 -6.59
N SER A 351 3.23 -8.59 -7.73
CA SER A 351 1.83 -8.16 -7.77
C SER A 351 0.90 -9.24 -7.24
N ALA A 352 1.05 -10.49 -7.66
CA ALA A 352 0.23 -11.60 -7.20
C ALA A 352 0.39 -11.85 -5.69
N SER A 353 1.63 -11.88 -5.19
CA SER A 353 1.96 -12.09 -3.78
C SER A 353 1.47 -10.92 -2.91
N GLY A 354 1.63 -9.69 -3.39
CA GLY A 354 1.12 -8.49 -2.72
C GLY A 354 -0.40 -8.51 -2.59
N MET A 355 -1.11 -8.83 -3.67
CA MET A 355 -2.57 -8.95 -3.65
C MET A 355 -3.04 -10.06 -2.70
N LEU A 356 -2.43 -11.25 -2.78
CA LEU A 356 -2.77 -12.37 -1.91
C LEU A 356 -2.60 -12.03 -0.43
N SER A 357 -1.54 -11.28 -0.10
CA SER A 357 -1.23 -10.85 1.27
C SER A 357 -2.14 -9.71 1.77
N MET A 358 -2.70 -8.89 0.87
CA MET A 358 -3.47 -7.69 1.23
C MET A 358 -4.98 -7.84 1.14
N ILE A 359 -5.50 -8.73 0.28
CA ILE A 359 -6.96 -8.90 0.09
C ILE A 359 -7.72 -9.09 1.42
N PRO A 360 -7.26 -9.95 2.37
CA PRO A 360 -7.97 -10.12 3.63
C PRO A 360 -8.06 -8.84 4.45
N THR A 361 -7.07 -7.95 4.35
CA THR A 361 -7.00 -6.72 5.15
C THR A 361 -8.06 -5.69 4.76
N LEU A 362 -8.59 -5.78 3.55
CA LEU A 362 -9.63 -4.87 3.05
C LEU A 362 -10.88 -4.87 3.95
N PHE A 363 -11.18 -6.00 4.56
CA PHE A 363 -12.38 -6.18 5.38
C PHE A 363 -12.15 -5.94 6.88
N CYS A 364 -10.91 -5.66 7.31
CA CYS A 364 -10.56 -5.47 8.72
C CYS A 364 -11.39 -4.37 9.38
N SER A 365 -11.54 -3.22 8.72
CA SER A 365 -12.27 -2.07 9.28
C SER A 365 -13.77 -2.33 9.40
N ALA A 366 -14.39 -3.01 8.42
CA ALA A 366 -15.79 -3.40 8.49
C ALA A 366 -16.03 -4.45 9.59
N LEU A 367 -15.12 -5.43 9.69
CA LEU A 367 -15.19 -6.47 10.69
C LEU A 367 -15.03 -5.88 12.10
N ALA A 368 -14.00 -5.07 12.32
CA ALA A 368 -13.77 -4.37 13.58
C ALA A 368 -14.98 -3.47 13.96
N GLY A 369 -15.46 -2.66 13.00
CA GLY A 369 -16.61 -1.78 13.21
C GLY A 369 -17.90 -2.50 13.52
N SER A 370 -18.11 -3.70 12.94
CA SER A 370 -19.32 -4.52 13.17
C SER A 370 -19.26 -5.30 14.49
N LEU A 371 -18.08 -5.73 14.93
CA LEU A 371 -17.87 -6.50 16.14
C LEU A 371 -17.79 -5.62 17.39
N LEU A 372 -17.09 -4.49 17.30
CA LEU A 372 -16.84 -3.61 18.44
C LEU A 372 -18.10 -3.26 19.27
N PRO A 373 -19.21 -2.84 18.67
CA PRO A 373 -20.42 -2.52 19.44
C PRO A 373 -21.17 -3.77 19.96
N ARG A 374 -20.91 -4.98 19.41
CA ARG A 374 -21.60 -6.21 19.75
C ARG A 374 -20.93 -7.00 20.88
N ILE A 375 -19.61 -7.14 20.79
CA ILE A 375 -18.82 -7.99 21.70
C ILE A 375 -17.80 -7.21 22.51
N GLY A 376 -17.70 -5.90 22.30
CA GLY A 376 -16.78 -5.02 23.02
C GLY A 376 -15.34 -5.07 22.50
N PHE A 377 -14.50 -4.17 23.03
CA PHE A 377 -13.11 -3.97 22.57
C PHE A 377 -12.24 -5.21 22.78
N GLY A 378 -12.16 -5.74 24.00
CA GLY A 378 -11.30 -6.88 24.32
C GLY A 378 -11.61 -8.12 23.46
N ALA A 379 -12.90 -8.47 23.30
CA ALA A 379 -13.28 -9.62 22.47
C ALA A 379 -13.00 -9.40 20.97
N THR A 380 -13.15 -8.16 20.48
CA THR A 380 -12.79 -7.82 19.10
C THR A 380 -11.28 -7.94 18.87
N ILE A 381 -10.45 -7.43 19.79
CA ILE A 381 -9.01 -7.63 19.78
C ILE A 381 -8.66 -9.11 19.84
N GLY A 382 -9.33 -9.86 20.74
CA GLY A 382 -9.13 -11.31 20.92
C GLY A 382 -9.31 -12.11 19.63
N LEU A 383 -10.29 -11.75 18.79
CA LEU A 383 -10.50 -12.39 17.49
C LEU A 383 -9.29 -12.18 16.55
N PHE A 384 -8.77 -10.97 16.43
CA PHE A 384 -7.61 -10.69 15.58
C PHE A 384 -6.34 -11.31 16.18
N LEU A 385 -6.19 -11.34 17.51
CA LEU A 385 -5.08 -12.05 18.17
C LEU A 385 -5.17 -13.56 17.97
N ALA A 386 -6.36 -14.15 17.92
CA ALA A 386 -6.53 -15.56 17.60
C ALA A 386 -6.03 -15.89 16.20
N VAL A 387 -6.24 -15.01 15.21
CA VAL A 387 -5.65 -15.15 13.88
C VAL A 387 -4.12 -15.08 13.92
N LEU A 388 -3.55 -14.13 14.70
CA LEU A 388 -2.11 -14.07 14.91
C LEU A 388 -1.57 -15.30 15.63
N ALA A 389 -2.30 -15.87 16.59
CA ALA A 389 -1.92 -17.11 17.27
C ALA A 389 -1.90 -18.29 16.28
N VAL A 390 -2.93 -18.42 15.43
CA VAL A 390 -2.93 -19.42 14.35
C VAL A 390 -1.73 -19.20 13.42
N ASN A 391 -1.40 -17.95 13.08
CA ASN A 391 -0.23 -17.65 12.27
C ASN A 391 1.08 -18.08 12.93
N VAL A 392 1.24 -17.86 14.25
CA VAL A 392 2.41 -18.32 15.01
C VAL A 392 2.51 -19.86 14.96
N VAL A 393 1.38 -20.56 15.14
CA VAL A 393 1.35 -22.03 15.07
C VAL A 393 1.76 -22.50 13.67
N ILE A 394 1.23 -21.90 12.61
CA ILE A 394 1.60 -22.22 11.23
C ILE A 394 3.09 -21.98 11.00
N ALA A 395 3.62 -20.81 11.39
CA ALA A 395 5.01 -20.45 11.21
C ALA A 395 5.97 -21.40 11.96
N LEU A 396 5.55 -21.89 13.13
CA LEU A 396 6.34 -22.85 13.94
C LEU A 396 6.26 -24.28 13.41
N LEU A 397 5.10 -24.72 12.92
CA LEU A 397 4.87 -26.09 12.49
C LEU A 397 5.30 -26.38 11.05
N MET A 398 5.42 -25.37 10.18
CA MET A 398 5.83 -25.57 8.78
C MET A 398 7.35 -25.66 8.64
N PRO A 399 7.93 -26.86 8.34
CA PRO A 399 9.38 -27.01 8.16
C PRO A 399 9.89 -26.18 6.97
N SER A 400 9.11 -26.06 5.91
CA SER A 400 9.46 -25.25 4.72
C SER A 400 9.67 -23.77 5.01
N ILE A 401 9.08 -23.24 6.07
CA ILE A 401 9.30 -21.85 6.51
C ILE A 401 10.55 -21.78 7.40
N ARG A 402 10.70 -22.70 8.35
CA ARG A 402 11.82 -22.70 9.30
C ARG A 402 13.17 -22.97 8.63
N SER A 403 13.17 -23.74 7.54
CA SER A 403 14.37 -24.05 6.77
C SER A 403 14.81 -22.96 5.81
N LEU A 404 14.07 -21.83 5.73
CA LEU A 404 14.47 -20.71 4.87
C LEU A 404 15.77 -20.10 5.37
N PRO A 405 16.83 -20.12 4.53
CA PRO A 405 18.18 -19.71 4.95
C PRO A 405 18.33 -18.19 5.09
N ALA A 406 19.49 -17.78 5.59
CA ALA A 406 19.92 -16.39 5.57
C ALA A 406 20.23 -15.94 4.13
N ALA A 407 20.38 -14.63 3.93
CA ALA A 407 20.57 -14.01 2.63
C ALA A 407 21.74 -14.60 1.82
N ASP A 408 22.81 -15.00 2.50
CA ASP A 408 24.02 -15.57 1.89
C ASP A 408 23.80 -16.95 1.25
N HIS A 409 22.71 -17.65 1.59
CA HIS A 409 22.43 -19.02 1.15
C HIS A 409 21.08 -19.15 0.42
N TRP A 410 20.54 -18.03 -0.08
CA TRP A 410 19.28 -18.10 -0.82
C TRP A 410 19.41 -18.91 -2.10
N ASP A 411 20.58 -18.94 -2.74
CA ASP A 411 20.80 -19.68 -3.98
C ASP A 411 20.56 -21.20 -3.82
N ASP A 412 20.76 -21.74 -2.63
CA ASP A 412 20.60 -23.16 -2.30
C ASP A 412 19.15 -23.53 -1.91
N ALA A 413 18.28 -22.55 -1.63
CA ALA A 413 16.91 -22.81 -1.20
C ALA A 413 16.02 -23.22 -2.38
N SER A 414 15.23 -24.28 -2.26
CA SER A 414 14.19 -24.66 -3.22
C SER A 414 12.91 -23.84 -3.00
N LEU A 415 12.27 -23.42 -4.10
CA LEU A 415 10.96 -22.73 -4.08
C LEU A 415 9.81 -23.72 -3.94
#